data_a3080ae8b90e7776e3cba28ac2fb1f29
#
_entry.id   a3080ae8b90e7776e3cba28ac2fb1f29
#
_cell.length_a   1.000
_cell.length_b   1.000
_cell.length_c   1.000
_cell.angle_alpha   90.00
_cell.angle_beta   90.00
_cell.angle_gamma   90.00
#
_symmetry.space_group_name_H-M   'P 1'
#
loop_
_entity.id
_entity.type
_entity.pdbx_description
1 polymer ?
#
loop_
_entity_poly.entity_id
_entity_poly.type
_entity_poly.pdbx_seq_one_letter_code
_entity_poly.pdbx_strand_id
1 'polypeptide(L)'
;SDEGLFEIPQKRWKALLKENAGNQIELTIAKRIQGEWNAYTPFHMDIANDSIDKYIAYRLLALSNDMWNRMGIYQRNLENYDQSVIYENSLTDYNCVNCHTFSSGNPDKMIFHMRGKHAGSVLIDGKKITKLNTKTPETVSNFVYMYWHPNGNYLAATVCDTYQNFFINNPNTLEVLDHNSDIVIYDVKTVSYTHLTLPTTSR
;
A
#
# COMPACT_ATOMS: atom_id res chain seq x y z
N SER A 1 2.88 8.17 32.28
CA SER A 1 2.48 6.75 32.34
C SER A 1 3.68 5.92 32.71
N ASP A 2 3.49 4.87 33.46
CA ASP A 2 4.56 3.96 33.91
C ASP A 2 5.15 3.16 32.74
N GLU A 3 4.46 3.12 31.62
CA GLU A 3 4.87 2.43 30.39
C GLU A 3 5.60 3.32 29.38
N GLY A 4 5.82 4.59 29.69
CA GLY A 4 6.47 5.54 28.77
C GLY A 4 5.62 5.95 27.55
N LEU A 5 4.35 5.52 27.51
CA LEU A 5 3.40 5.89 26.47
C LEU A 5 2.56 7.07 26.91
N PHE A 6 2.46 8.10 26.10
CA PHE A 6 1.57 9.24 26.29
C PHE A 6 0.75 9.47 25.01
N GLU A 7 -0.57 9.44 25.14
CA GLU A 7 -1.49 9.75 24.06
C GLU A 7 -2.17 11.09 24.32
N ILE A 8 -2.13 11.97 23.32
CA ILE A 8 -2.92 13.20 23.34
C ILE A 8 -4.38 12.82 23.03
N PRO A 9 -5.36 13.20 23.88
CA PRO A 9 -6.76 12.92 23.60
C PRO A 9 -7.16 13.42 22.20
N GLN A 10 -7.80 12.55 21.41
CA GLN A 10 -8.11 12.78 20.00
C GLN A 10 -8.78 14.14 19.73
N LYS A 11 -9.76 14.53 20.56
CA LYS A 11 -10.44 15.82 20.44
C LYS A 11 -9.48 16.99 20.54
N ARG A 12 -8.54 16.94 21.50
CA ARG A 12 -7.54 17.97 21.73
C ARG A 12 -6.52 18.02 20.59
N TRP A 13 -6.07 16.85 20.12
CA TRP A 13 -5.16 16.73 19.00
C TRP A 13 -5.76 17.33 17.71
N LYS A 14 -7.00 16.99 17.37
CA LYS A 14 -7.72 17.55 16.22
C LYS A 14 -7.87 19.08 16.29
N ALA A 15 -8.18 19.61 17.47
CA ALA A 15 -8.29 21.06 17.65
C ALA A 15 -6.95 21.73 17.40
N LEU A 16 -5.87 21.20 17.99
CA LEU A 16 -4.51 21.71 17.83
C LEU A 16 -4.05 21.71 16.36
N LEU A 17 -4.30 20.62 15.63
CA LEU A 17 -3.98 20.55 14.20
C LEU A 17 -4.76 21.57 13.38
N LYS A 18 -6.07 21.72 13.65
CA LYS A 18 -6.92 22.66 12.94
C LYS A 18 -6.52 24.12 13.19
N GLU A 19 -6.18 24.46 14.41
CA GLU A 19 -5.76 25.81 14.81
C GLU A 19 -4.40 26.19 14.23
N ASN A 20 -3.56 25.22 13.91
CA ASN A 20 -2.21 25.41 13.41
C ASN A 20 -2.01 24.99 11.95
N ALA A 21 -3.09 24.78 11.18
CA ALA A 21 -2.98 24.47 9.76
C ALA A 21 -2.14 25.51 9.00
N GLY A 22 -1.15 25.05 8.23
CA GLY A 22 -0.17 25.89 7.53
C GLY A 22 0.93 26.48 8.40
N ASN A 23 0.97 26.15 9.68
CA ASN A 23 1.97 26.64 10.64
C ASN A 23 2.80 25.47 11.20
N GLN A 24 3.78 25.85 11.97
CA GLN A 24 4.63 24.91 12.69
C GLN A 24 4.22 24.88 14.18
N ILE A 25 4.20 23.71 14.78
CA ILE A 25 4.07 23.52 16.21
C ILE A 25 5.39 23.02 16.80
N GLU A 26 5.72 23.48 18.00
CA GLU A 26 6.86 23.00 18.76
C GLU A 26 6.37 22.03 19.85
N LEU A 27 7.04 20.89 19.96
CA LEU A 27 6.78 19.90 21.00
C LEU A 27 7.99 19.74 21.90
N THR A 28 7.76 19.84 23.20
CA THR A 28 8.76 19.58 24.23
C THR A 28 8.31 18.41 25.09
N ILE A 29 9.13 17.36 25.17
CA ILE A 29 8.91 16.25 26.07
C ILE A 29 9.67 16.52 27.36
N ALA A 30 9.01 16.38 28.49
CA ALA A 30 9.66 16.47 29.80
C ALA A 30 9.40 15.20 30.62
N LYS A 31 10.42 14.72 31.30
CA LYS A 31 10.34 13.56 32.19
C LYS A 31 10.72 13.94 33.62
N ARG A 32 9.99 13.44 34.60
CA ARG A 32 10.33 13.63 36.02
C ARG A 32 11.35 12.56 36.42
N ILE A 33 12.53 13.02 36.85
CA ILE A 33 13.63 12.16 37.30
C ILE A 33 14.01 12.64 38.71
N GLN A 34 13.97 11.74 39.70
CA GLN A 34 14.30 12.04 41.11
C GLN A 34 13.54 13.25 41.67
N GLY A 35 12.31 13.47 41.21
CA GLY A 35 11.47 14.57 41.69
C GLY A 35 11.56 15.87 40.87
N GLU A 36 12.53 16.03 39.98
CA GLU A 36 12.74 17.20 39.14
C GLU A 36 12.32 16.95 37.71
N TRP A 37 11.78 18.01 37.04
CA TRP A 37 11.41 17.96 35.64
C TRP A 37 12.62 18.23 34.74
N ASN A 38 12.93 17.28 33.87
CA ASN A 38 13.98 17.40 32.88
C ASN A 38 13.31 17.43 31.49
N ALA A 39 13.49 18.55 30.79
CA ALA A 39 13.01 18.72 29.42
C ALA A 39 14.06 18.23 28.41
N TYR A 40 13.60 17.52 27.39
CA TYR A 40 14.40 17.17 26.21
C TYR A 40 14.39 18.33 25.21
N THR A 41 15.33 18.30 24.28
CA THR A 41 15.37 19.28 23.17
C THR A 41 14.05 19.30 22.43
N PRO A 42 13.42 20.46 22.25
CA PRO A 42 12.19 20.59 21.46
C PRO A 42 12.38 20.11 20.02
N PHE A 43 11.32 19.60 19.44
CA PHE A 43 11.27 19.33 18.00
C PHE A 43 10.03 19.99 17.37
N HIS A 44 10.09 20.22 16.08
CA HIS A 44 9.05 20.92 15.35
C HIS A 44 8.29 19.99 14.42
N MET A 45 7.00 20.27 14.23
CA MET A 45 6.13 19.60 13.27
C MET A 45 5.43 20.65 12.41
N ASP A 46 5.59 20.55 11.09
CA ASP A 46 4.84 21.38 10.15
C ASP A 46 3.45 20.77 9.95
N ILE A 47 2.43 21.58 10.07
CA ILE A 47 1.03 21.18 9.89
C ILE A 47 0.58 21.63 8.50
N ALA A 48 0.34 20.67 7.61
CA ALA A 48 -0.13 20.96 6.26
C ALA A 48 -1.50 21.66 6.26
N ASN A 49 -1.74 22.52 5.26
CA ASN A 49 -3.06 23.12 5.03
C ASN A 49 -4.06 22.11 4.47
N ASP A 50 -3.54 21.11 3.76
CA ASP A 50 -4.36 20.13 3.09
C ASP A 50 -4.99 19.14 4.08
N SER A 51 -6.21 18.73 3.81
CA SER A 51 -6.85 17.68 4.56
C SER A 51 -6.21 16.33 4.22
N ILE A 52 -5.99 15.51 5.22
CA ILE A 52 -5.55 14.13 5.04
C ILE A 52 -6.76 13.20 4.99
N ASP A 53 -6.67 12.14 4.19
CA ASP A 53 -7.66 11.07 4.17
C ASP A 53 -7.77 10.40 5.55
N LYS A 54 -8.97 9.89 5.84
CA LYS A 54 -9.23 9.26 7.13
C LYS A 54 -8.47 7.96 7.32
N TYR A 55 -8.15 7.27 6.24
CA TYR A 55 -7.49 5.96 6.26
C TYR A 55 -6.24 5.95 5.39
N ILE A 56 -5.25 5.20 5.83
CA ILE A 56 -4.12 4.77 5.00
C ILE A 56 -4.21 3.27 4.78
N ALA A 57 -4.06 2.83 3.53
CA ALA A 57 -3.96 1.42 3.20
C ALA A 57 -2.49 1.04 2.98
N TYR A 58 -2.13 -0.15 3.42
CA TYR A 58 -0.77 -0.67 3.31
C TYR A 58 -0.76 -2.20 3.27
N ARG A 59 0.30 -2.74 2.70
CA ARG A 59 0.56 -4.16 2.74
C ARG A 59 1.44 -4.51 3.94
N LEU A 60 1.02 -5.49 4.73
CA LEU A 60 1.89 -6.13 5.71
C LEU A 60 2.51 -7.38 5.08
N LEU A 61 3.82 -7.44 5.16
CA LEU A 61 4.65 -8.57 4.77
C LEU A 61 5.55 -8.90 5.95
N ALA A 62 5.46 -10.09 6.44
CA ALA A 62 6.32 -10.52 7.54
C ALA A 62 7.76 -10.82 7.08
N LEU A 63 8.73 -10.57 7.97
CA LEU A 63 10.15 -10.55 7.65
C LEU A 63 10.82 -11.93 7.53
N SER A 64 10.11 -13.04 7.72
CA SER A 64 10.69 -14.38 7.65
C SER A 64 9.89 -15.32 6.75
N ASN A 65 10.54 -16.37 6.26
CA ASN A 65 9.90 -17.41 5.46
C ASN A 65 8.72 -18.07 6.19
N ASP A 66 8.81 -18.21 7.51
CA ASP A 66 7.75 -18.80 8.35
C ASP A 66 6.52 -17.90 8.46
N MET A 67 6.65 -16.62 8.15
CA MET A 67 5.58 -15.64 8.25
C MET A 67 4.98 -15.25 6.89
N TRP A 68 5.39 -15.89 5.81
CA TRP A 68 4.76 -15.76 4.49
C TRP A 68 3.24 -15.99 4.54
N ASN A 69 2.80 -16.79 5.50
CA ASN A 69 1.41 -17.11 5.75
C ASN A 69 0.60 -15.96 6.38
N ARG A 70 1.22 -14.83 6.70
CA ARG A 70 0.55 -13.68 7.34
C ARG A 70 0.73 -12.42 6.51
N MET A 71 0.37 -12.50 5.26
CA MET A 71 0.42 -11.38 4.35
C MET A 71 -0.99 -10.86 4.07
N GLY A 72 -1.14 -9.54 4.02
CA GLY A 72 -2.42 -8.94 3.70
C GLY A 72 -2.33 -7.48 3.33
N ILE A 73 -3.46 -6.95 2.89
CA ILE A 73 -3.70 -5.53 2.71
C ILE A 73 -4.60 -5.07 3.85
N TYR A 74 -4.14 -4.07 4.57
CA TYR A 74 -4.82 -3.52 5.74
C TYR A 74 -5.05 -2.04 5.54
N GLN A 75 -5.99 -1.50 6.27
CA GLN A 75 -6.16 -0.07 6.41
C GLN A 75 -6.08 0.32 7.89
N ARG A 76 -5.57 1.51 8.13
CA ARG A 76 -5.49 2.10 9.45
C ARG A 76 -6.20 3.44 9.46
N ASN A 77 -7.08 3.62 10.43
CA ASN A 77 -7.72 4.88 10.69
C ASN A 77 -6.69 5.86 11.27
N LEU A 78 -6.47 7.00 10.63
CA LEU A 78 -5.48 7.99 11.07
C LEU A 78 -5.97 8.85 12.24
N GLU A 79 -7.23 8.72 12.65
CA GLU A 79 -7.78 9.43 13.77
C GLU A 79 -7.66 8.70 15.11
N ASN A 80 -7.78 7.36 15.09
CA ASN A 80 -7.76 6.52 16.30
C ASN A 80 -6.78 5.36 16.20
N TYR A 81 -6.09 5.23 15.05
CA TYR A 81 -5.11 4.19 14.73
C TYR A 81 -5.66 2.76 14.70
N ASP A 82 -6.96 2.57 14.72
CA ASP A 82 -7.57 1.25 14.57
C ASP A 82 -7.21 0.65 13.21
N GLN A 83 -6.74 -0.60 13.25
CA GLN A 83 -6.42 -1.36 12.04
C GLN A 83 -7.58 -2.27 11.69
N SER A 84 -7.94 -2.30 10.42
CA SER A 84 -8.88 -3.27 9.86
C SER A 84 -8.34 -3.93 8.60
N VAL A 85 -8.84 -5.12 8.32
CA VAL A 85 -8.42 -5.94 7.19
C VAL A 85 -9.19 -5.53 5.95
N ILE A 86 -8.49 -5.34 4.83
CA ILE A 86 -9.09 -5.28 3.49
C ILE A 86 -9.05 -6.69 2.88
N TYR A 87 -7.89 -7.35 2.97
CA TYR A 87 -7.69 -8.69 2.45
C TYR A 87 -6.55 -9.38 3.22
N GLU A 88 -6.74 -10.67 3.56
CA GLU A 88 -5.70 -11.55 4.09
C GLU A 88 -5.51 -12.76 3.18
N ASN A 89 -4.25 -13.16 2.98
CA ASN A 89 -3.91 -14.27 2.10
C ASN A 89 -4.40 -15.64 2.61
N SER A 90 -4.73 -15.76 3.89
CA SER A 90 -5.43 -16.91 4.47
C SER A 90 -6.76 -17.22 3.78
N LEU A 91 -7.39 -16.22 3.17
CA LEU A 91 -8.64 -16.38 2.41
C LEU A 91 -8.46 -17.07 1.05
N THR A 92 -7.22 -17.20 0.56
CA THR A 92 -6.90 -17.75 -0.77
C THR A 92 -5.67 -18.65 -0.74
N ASP A 93 -5.69 -19.67 0.10
CA ASP A 93 -4.64 -20.70 0.20
C ASP A 93 -3.23 -20.08 0.37
N TYR A 94 -3.11 -19.00 1.13
CA TYR A 94 -1.86 -18.28 1.41
C TYR A 94 -1.13 -17.74 0.17
N ASN A 95 -1.87 -17.36 -0.86
CA ASN A 95 -1.27 -16.73 -2.02
C ASN A 95 -0.66 -15.36 -1.68
N CYS A 96 0.43 -15.04 -2.36
CA CYS A 96 1.01 -13.71 -2.29
C CYS A 96 0.05 -12.64 -2.86
N VAL A 97 -0.09 -11.52 -2.17
CA VAL A 97 -0.82 -10.34 -2.61
C VAL A 97 0.13 -9.16 -2.74
N ASN A 98 -0.03 -8.37 -3.79
CA ASN A 98 0.83 -7.22 -4.07
C ASN A 98 0.12 -6.14 -4.90
N CYS A 99 0.82 -5.03 -5.17
CA CYS A 99 0.43 -4.03 -6.17
C CYS A 99 -0.98 -3.47 -5.97
N HIS A 100 -1.38 -3.14 -4.71
CA HIS A 100 -2.66 -2.48 -4.48
C HIS A 100 -2.59 -0.99 -4.87
N THR A 101 -3.65 -0.49 -5.49
CA THR A 101 -3.78 0.92 -5.86
C THR A 101 -5.24 1.35 -5.87
N PHE A 102 -5.50 2.60 -5.45
CA PHE A 102 -6.82 3.20 -5.44
C PHE A 102 -7.05 4.08 -6.66
N SER A 103 -8.27 4.07 -7.19
CA SER A 103 -8.65 4.91 -8.33
C SER A 103 -8.73 6.37 -7.91
N SER A 104 -7.71 7.18 -8.23
CA SER A 104 -7.65 8.62 -7.92
C SER A 104 -7.94 8.94 -6.45
N GLY A 105 -7.45 8.10 -5.52
CA GLY A 105 -7.71 8.27 -4.09
C GLY A 105 -9.13 7.90 -3.64
N ASN A 106 -9.98 7.38 -4.53
CA ASN A 106 -11.33 6.94 -4.15
C ASN A 106 -11.26 5.68 -3.28
N PRO A 107 -11.66 5.73 -1.99
CA PRO A 107 -11.57 4.60 -1.07
C PRO A 107 -12.50 3.43 -1.46
N ASP A 108 -13.55 3.69 -2.25
CA ASP A 108 -14.50 2.67 -2.68
C ASP A 108 -14.04 1.91 -3.93
N LYS A 109 -12.94 2.35 -4.57
CA LYS A 109 -12.48 1.74 -5.81
C LYS A 109 -10.98 1.46 -5.79
N MET A 110 -10.64 0.18 -5.68
CA MET A 110 -9.25 -0.27 -5.66
C MET A 110 -9.06 -1.55 -6.46
N ILE A 111 -7.82 -1.79 -6.86
CA ILE A 111 -7.39 -3.05 -7.45
C ILE A 111 -6.12 -3.53 -6.77
N PHE A 112 -5.96 -4.85 -6.65
CA PHE A 112 -4.73 -5.47 -6.21
C PHE A 112 -4.47 -6.77 -6.98
N HIS A 113 -3.23 -7.23 -6.98
CA HIS A 113 -2.80 -8.42 -7.70
C HIS A 113 -2.52 -9.56 -6.73
N MET A 114 -3.00 -10.77 -7.07
CA MET A 114 -2.65 -12.03 -6.39
C MET A 114 -1.72 -12.85 -7.27
N ARG A 115 -0.72 -13.47 -6.67
CA ARG A 115 0.22 -14.39 -7.31
C ARG A 115 -0.06 -15.83 -6.86
N GLY A 116 0.53 -16.79 -7.55
CA GLY A 116 0.45 -18.21 -7.19
C GLY A 116 -0.80 -18.91 -7.74
N LYS A 117 -1.33 -19.88 -7.00
CA LYS A 117 -2.44 -20.75 -7.44
C LYS A 117 -3.70 -19.97 -7.86
N HIS A 118 -4.00 -18.86 -7.17
CA HIS A 118 -5.13 -17.99 -7.46
C HIS A 118 -4.71 -16.69 -8.15
N ALA A 119 -3.66 -16.75 -8.97
CA ALA A 119 -3.16 -15.58 -9.67
C ALA A 119 -4.26 -14.82 -10.43
N GLY A 120 -4.11 -13.50 -10.51
CA GLY A 120 -5.05 -12.58 -11.14
C GLY A 120 -5.19 -11.30 -10.36
N SER A 121 -5.98 -10.37 -10.87
CA SER A 121 -6.24 -9.09 -10.23
C SER A 121 -7.64 -9.07 -9.62
N VAL A 122 -7.78 -8.49 -8.45
CA VAL A 122 -9.06 -8.31 -7.77
C VAL A 122 -9.43 -6.84 -7.80
N LEU A 123 -10.53 -6.53 -8.47
CA LEU A 123 -11.13 -5.21 -8.51
C LEU A 123 -12.25 -5.14 -7.46
N ILE A 124 -12.14 -4.17 -6.57
CA ILE A 124 -13.20 -3.75 -5.64
C ILE A 124 -13.77 -2.44 -6.17
N ASP A 125 -15.09 -2.37 -6.36
CA ASP A 125 -15.81 -1.17 -6.78
C ASP A 125 -17.08 -1.06 -5.94
N GLY A 126 -17.02 -0.28 -4.88
CA GLY A 126 -18.00 -0.23 -3.83
C GLY A 126 -18.18 -1.60 -3.15
N LYS A 127 -19.37 -2.18 -3.28
CA LYS A 127 -19.68 -3.52 -2.73
C LYS A 127 -19.39 -4.66 -3.71
N LYS A 128 -19.04 -4.34 -4.95
CA LYS A 128 -18.78 -5.35 -5.96
C LYS A 128 -17.30 -5.76 -5.94
N ILE A 129 -17.06 -7.04 -5.82
CA ILE A 129 -15.72 -7.64 -5.90
C ILE A 129 -15.68 -8.51 -7.15
N THR A 130 -14.72 -8.25 -8.02
CA THR A 130 -14.55 -8.97 -9.29
C THR A 130 -13.10 -9.46 -9.41
N LYS A 131 -12.93 -10.75 -9.61
CA LYS A 131 -11.61 -11.31 -9.96
C LYS A 131 -11.45 -11.28 -11.48
N LEU A 132 -10.37 -10.66 -11.93
CA LEU A 132 -10.01 -10.54 -13.33
C LEU A 132 -8.89 -11.54 -13.63
N ASN A 133 -9.10 -12.42 -14.61
CA ASN A 133 -8.01 -13.19 -15.18
C ASN A 133 -7.35 -12.34 -16.28
N THR A 134 -6.22 -11.76 -15.94
CA THR A 134 -5.51 -10.83 -16.82
C THR A 134 -4.42 -11.50 -17.65
N LYS A 135 -4.21 -12.81 -17.49
CA LYS A 135 -3.32 -13.60 -18.33
C LYS A 135 -4.08 -14.09 -19.55
N THR A 136 -3.58 -13.74 -20.72
CA THR A 136 -4.13 -14.16 -22.02
C THR A 136 -3.02 -14.79 -22.87
N PRO A 137 -3.33 -15.38 -24.04
CA PRO A 137 -2.30 -15.87 -24.96
C PRO A 137 -1.31 -14.80 -25.44
N GLU A 138 -1.73 -13.54 -25.47
CA GLU A 138 -0.93 -12.41 -25.93
C GLU A 138 -0.11 -11.74 -24.81
N THR A 139 -0.40 -12.05 -23.54
CA THR A 139 0.34 -11.49 -22.41
C THR A 139 1.23 -12.55 -21.75
N VAL A 140 2.50 -12.21 -21.48
CA VAL A 140 3.46 -13.14 -20.84
C VAL A 140 3.06 -13.51 -19.42
N SER A 141 2.34 -12.61 -18.72
CA SER A 141 1.93 -12.80 -17.33
C SER A 141 0.58 -12.16 -17.02
N ASN A 142 0.12 -12.31 -15.79
CA ASN A 142 -0.93 -11.45 -15.24
C ASN A 142 -0.40 -10.02 -15.03
N PHE A 143 -1.31 -9.06 -14.90
CA PHE A 143 -0.98 -7.65 -14.65
C PHE A 143 -0.30 -7.48 -13.30
N VAL A 144 0.79 -6.73 -13.31
CA VAL A 144 1.49 -6.25 -12.13
C VAL A 144 1.73 -4.75 -12.23
N TYR A 145 2.13 -4.09 -11.13
CA TYR A 145 2.44 -2.66 -11.08
C TYR A 145 1.36 -1.77 -11.69
N MET A 146 0.10 -2.04 -11.33
CA MET A 146 -1.06 -1.35 -11.88
C MET A 146 -1.15 0.09 -11.39
N TYR A 147 -1.52 0.99 -12.31
CA TYR A 147 -1.76 2.40 -12.03
C TYR A 147 -3.03 2.90 -12.73
N TRP A 148 -3.86 3.61 -11.99
CA TRP A 148 -5.12 4.14 -12.51
C TRP A 148 -4.91 5.38 -13.38
N HIS A 149 -5.61 5.44 -14.48
CA HIS A 149 -5.84 6.71 -15.18
C HIS A 149 -6.76 7.59 -14.31
N PRO A 150 -6.53 8.92 -14.25
CA PRO A 150 -7.32 9.82 -13.38
C PRO A 150 -8.84 9.76 -13.56
N ASN A 151 -9.33 9.38 -14.77
CA ASN A 151 -10.77 9.24 -15.01
C ASN A 151 -11.40 7.95 -14.43
N GLY A 152 -10.58 7.05 -13.84
CA GLY A 152 -11.04 5.81 -13.21
C GLY A 152 -11.58 4.73 -14.16
N ASN A 153 -11.45 4.90 -15.49
CA ASN A 153 -11.94 3.93 -16.48
C ASN A 153 -10.84 3.03 -17.01
N TYR A 154 -9.58 3.46 -16.94
CA TYR A 154 -8.44 2.73 -17.50
C TYR A 154 -7.38 2.47 -16.43
N LEU A 155 -6.66 1.38 -16.63
CA LEU A 155 -5.48 0.98 -15.87
C LEU A 155 -4.31 0.83 -16.83
N ALA A 156 -3.17 1.41 -16.51
CA ALA A 156 -1.89 0.98 -17.04
C ALA A 156 -1.36 -0.14 -16.16
N ALA A 157 -0.87 -1.21 -16.76
CA ALA A 157 -0.27 -2.33 -16.03
C ALA A 157 0.94 -2.84 -16.77
N THR A 158 1.87 -3.44 -16.05
CA THR A 158 2.99 -4.18 -16.63
C THR A 158 2.64 -5.66 -16.70
N VAL A 159 3.02 -6.32 -17.77
CA VAL A 159 3.10 -7.77 -17.90
C VAL A 159 4.57 -8.14 -18.07
N CYS A 160 5.09 -9.05 -17.24
CA CYS A 160 6.51 -9.38 -17.23
C CYS A 160 6.76 -10.79 -16.71
N ASP A 161 7.84 -11.39 -17.19
CA ASP A 161 8.39 -12.61 -16.60
C ASP A 161 9.19 -12.23 -15.36
N THR A 162 8.66 -12.55 -14.18
CA THR A 162 9.28 -12.23 -12.91
C THR A 162 9.97 -13.45 -12.31
N TYR A 163 11.24 -13.32 -12.03
CA TYR A 163 12.04 -14.29 -11.31
C TYR A 163 12.36 -13.78 -9.91
N GLN A 164 12.20 -14.64 -8.90
CA GLN A 164 12.51 -14.31 -7.53
C GLN A 164 13.57 -15.29 -7.00
N ASN A 165 14.69 -14.74 -6.58
CA ASN A 165 15.75 -15.47 -5.94
C ASN A 165 15.78 -15.16 -4.44
N PHE A 166 15.77 -16.21 -3.61
CA PHE A 166 15.84 -16.09 -2.17
C PHE A 166 17.23 -16.53 -1.69
N PHE A 167 17.87 -15.72 -0.87
CA PHE A 167 19.20 -15.98 -0.34
C PHE A 167 19.15 -16.06 1.19
N ILE A 168 19.68 -17.15 1.74
CA ILE A 168 19.69 -17.39 3.20
C ILE A 168 20.81 -16.60 3.89
N ASN A 169 22.00 -16.51 3.22
CA ASN A 169 23.23 -15.97 3.81
C ASN A 169 23.70 -14.66 3.18
N ASN A 170 22.80 -13.90 2.54
CA ASN A 170 23.11 -12.64 1.89
C ASN A 170 22.34 -11.50 2.59
N PRO A 171 22.95 -10.32 2.81
CA PRO A 171 22.21 -9.12 3.26
C PRO A 171 20.99 -8.80 2.39
N ASN A 172 21.08 -9.06 1.08
CA ASN A 172 19.94 -9.03 0.17
C ASN A 172 19.25 -10.40 0.17
N THR A 173 18.27 -10.58 1.03
CA THR A 173 17.55 -11.85 1.19
C THR A 173 16.63 -12.18 0.04
N LEU A 174 16.27 -11.21 -0.79
CA LEU A 174 15.39 -11.35 -1.94
C LEU A 174 15.91 -10.49 -3.10
N GLU A 175 16.02 -11.11 -4.26
CA GLU A 175 16.23 -10.45 -5.55
C GLU A 175 15.02 -10.71 -6.46
N VAL A 176 14.52 -9.67 -7.11
CA VAL A 176 13.42 -9.75 -8.07
C VAL A 176 13.92 -9.23 -9.41
N LEU A 177 13.86 -10.08 -10.43
CA LEU A 177 14.26 -9.76 -11.79
C LEU A 177 13.03 -9.85 -12.70
N ASP A 178 12.71 -8.77 -13.37
CA ASP A 178 11.64 -8.72 -14.38
C ASP A 178 12.25 -8.75 -15.79
N HIS A 179 11.90 -9.77 -16.56
CA HIS A 179 12.29 -9.96 -17.95
C HIS A 179 11.09 -9.75 -18.88
N ASN A 180 11.37 -9.44 -20.15
CA ASN A 180 10.33 -9.34 -21.21
C ASN A 180 9.11 -8.53 -20.77
N SER A 181 9.34 -7.32 -20.29
CA SER A 181 8.30 -6.46 -19.75
C SER A 181 7.63 -5.65 -20.85
N ASP A 182 6.28 -5.68 -20.88
CA ASP A 182 5.44 -4.85 -21.73
C ASP A 182 4.45 -4.05 -20.89
N ILE A 183 3.91 -2.98 -21.47
CA ILE A 183 2.85 -2.18 -20.87
C ILE A 183 1.54 -2.48 -21.59
N VAL A 184 0.49 -2.69 -20.81
CA VAL A 184 -0.88 -2.84 -21.32
C VAL A 184 -1.78 -1.77 -20.72
N ILE A 185 -2.70 -1.26 -21.52
CA ILE A 185 -3.79 -0.39 -21.08
C ILE A 185 -5.07 -1.23 -21.02
N TYR A 186 -5.67 -1.30 -19.86
CA TYR A 186 -6.87 -2.07 -19.61
C TYR A 186 -8.07 -1.15 -19.44
N ASP A 187 -9.13 -1.39 -20.20
CA ASP A 187 -10.42 -0.73 -20.05
C ASP A 187 -11.27 -1.52 -19.02
N VAL A 188 -11.53 -0.90 -17.89
CA VAL A 188 -12.24 -1.54 -16.77
C VAL A 188 -13.72 -1.78 -17.08
N LYS A 189 -14.32 -0.97 -17.95
CA LYS A 189 -15.76 -1.07 -18.32
C LYS A 189 -16.00 -2.17 -19.33
N THR A 190 -15.18 -2.21 -20.37
CA THR A 190 -15.33 -3.20 -21.45
C THR A 190 -14.65 -4.52 -21.14
N VAL A 191 -13.83 -4.55 -20.07
CA VAL A 191 -13.03 -5.73 -19.67
C VAL A 191 -12.09 -6.15 -20.80
N SER A 192 -11.54 -5.16 -21.52
CA SER A 192 -10.62 -5.35 -22.65
C SER A 192 -9.30 -4.63 -22.40
N TYR A 193 -8.27 -5.01 -23.12
CA TYR A 193 -6.97 -4.37 -23.02
C TYR A 193 -6.36 -4.10 -24.40
N THR A 194 -5.47 -3.12 -24.45
CA THR A 194 -4.61 -2.81 -25.59
C THR A 194 -3.17 -3.02 -25.16
N HIS A 195 -2.45 -3.83 -25.91
CA HIS A 195 -1.03 -4.10 -25.67
C HIS A 195 -0.20 -2.99 -26.30
N LEU A 196 0.69 -2.39 -25.53
CA LEU A 196 1.66 -1.41 -25.99
C LEU A 196 3.05 -2.06 -25.96
N THR A 197 3.55 -2.48 -27.11
CA THR A 197 4.95 -2.87 -27.22
C THR A 197 5.82 -1.63 -27.15
N LEU A 198 6.70 -1.57 -26.17
CA LEU A 198 7.75 -0.56 -26.13
C LEU A 198 8.77 -0.91 -27.22
N PRO A 199 9.24 0.08 -28.03
CA PRO A 199 10.32 -0.18 -28.96
C PRO A 199 11.55 -0.62 -28.17
N THR A 200 11.94 -1.89 -28.30
CA THR A 200 13.20 -2.40 -27.80
C THR A 200 14.32 -1.74 -28.59
N THR A 201 14.93 -0.70 -28.04
CA THR A 201 16.23 -0.26 -28.53
C THR A 201 17.22 -1.34 -28.11
N SER A 202 17.53 -2.26 -29.03
CA SER A 202 18.71 -3.12 -28.91
C SER A 202 19.94 -2.21 -28.83
N ARG A 203 20.57 -2.16 -27.68
CA ARG A 203 21.95 -1.70 -27.53
C ARG A 203 22.88 -2.88 -27.65
#